data_5c0b3695377d3eb0cb2c2c3a7f7084a9
#
_entry.id   5c0b3695377d3eb0cb2c2c3a7f7084a9
#
_cell.length_a   1.000
_cell.length_b   1.000
_cell.length_c   1.000
_cell.angle_alpha   90.00
_cell.angle_beta   90.00
_cell.angle_gamma   90.00
#
_symmetry.space_group_name_H-M   'P 1'
#
loop_
_entity.id
_entity.type
_entity.pdbx_description
1 polymer ?
#
loop_
_entity_poly.entity_id
_entity_poly.type
_entity_poly.pdbx_seq_one_letter_code
_entity_poly.pdbx_strand_id
1 'polypeptide(L)'
;MSGHSKWNNIKRKKEKTDAQKGKIFTKIGREMAVAVREGGPDPMNNGKLRDLIAKAKANNVPNDNIDRIIKKAAGEGDKNTYVDMVYEGYGPSGVAVIVEALTDNKNRTAGDLRHYFDKCGGNLGQTGCVSFLFNDKGVIVIDNEDGKYTEDQIMEDCMEAGAEDFEFGDGVIEISATSDPNEFRAV
;
A
#
# COMPACT_ATOMS: atom_id res chain seq x y z
N MET A 1 -3.48 -6.00 23.72
CA MET A 1 -3.05 -4.58 23.72
C MET A 1 -2.39 -4.22 22.39
N SER A 2 -3.10 -4.25 21.27
CA SER A 2 -2.50 -3.86 19.99
C SER A 2 -3.39 -3.00 19.08
N GLY A 3 -4.63 -2.70 19.48
CA GLY A 3 -5.58 -1.94 18.64
C GLY A 3 -5.21 -0.48 18.34
N HIS A 4 -4.16 0.08 18.95
CA HIS A 4 -3.78 1.48 18.74
C HIS A 4 -2.81 1.73 17.57
N SER A 5 -2.29 0.70 16.91
CA SER A 5 -1.11 0.91 16.08
C SER A 5 -1.39 1.35 14.65
N LYS A 6 -2.40 0.76 13.99
CA LYS A 6 -2.59 1.00 12.54
C LYS A 6 -3.33 2.30 12.23
N TRP A 7 -4.43 2.57 12.92
CA TRP A 7 -5.19 3.80 12.74
C TRP A 7 -4.42 5.04 13.22
N ASN A 8 -3.81 4.98 14.40
CA ASN A 8 -2.94 6.06 14.88
C ASN A 8 -1.75 6.31 13.97
N ASN A 9 -1.22 5.28 13.31
CA ASN A 9 -0.18 5.43 12.30
C ASN A 9 -0.72 6.05 10.99
N ILE A 10 -1.95 5.75 10.61
CA ILE A 10 -2.64 6.35 9.47
C ILE A 10 -3.00 7.81 9.78
N LYS A 11 -3.54 8.09 10.98
CA LYS A 11 -3.89 9.46 11.44
C LYS A 11 -2.64 10.36 11.55
N ARG A 12 -1.54 9.85 12.12
CA ARG A 12 -0.25 10.55 12.17
C ARG A 12 0.42 10.73 10.80
N LYS A 13 0.15 9.85 9.84
CA LYS A 13 0.61 10.04 8.45
C LYS A 13 -0.11 11.17 7.72
N LYS A 14 -1.35 11.52 8.08
CA LYS A 14 -2.07 12.67 7.52
C LYS A 14 -1.46 14.03 7.92
N GLU A 15 -0.75 14.11 9.03
CA GLU A 15 -0.17 15.36 9.57
C GLU A 15 1.24 15.68 9.03
N LYS A 16 1.74 14.93 8.08
CA LYS A 16 3.11 15.08 7.60
C LYS A 16 3.28 16.16 6.54
N THR A 17 4.36 16.95 6.72
CA THR A 17 4.79 18.13 5.96
C THR A 17 4.81 17.99 4.42
N ASP A 18 4.79 19.13 3.69
CA ASP A 18 4.76 19.21 2.22
C ASP A 18 5.88 18.44 1.50
N ALA A 19 7.05 18.30 2.13
CA ALA A 19 8.14 17.46 1.60
C ALA A 19 7.79 15.96 1.54
N GLN A 20 6.91 15.49 2.44
CA GLN A 20 6.44 14.10 2.43
C GLN A 20 5.33 13.90 1.41
N LYS A 21 4.47 14.92 1.20
CA LYS A 21 3.47 14.90 0.11
C LYS A 21 4.13 14.76 -1.25
N GLY A 22 5.24 15.48 -1.51
CA GLY A 22 6.00 15.36 -2.75
C GLY A 22 6.55 13.94 -3.00
N LYS A 23 7.00 13.25 -1.95
CA LYS A 23 7.45 11.85 -2.06
C LYS A 23 6.29 10.90 -2.37
N ILE A 24 5.14 11.09 -1.71
CA ILE A 24 3.93 10.30 -1.95
C ILE A 24 3.45 10.50 -3.39
N PHE A 25 3.40 11.74 -3.88
CA PHE A 25 3.00 12.04 -5.25
C PHE A 25 3.91 11.40 -6.28
N THR A 26 5.23 11.44 -6.03
CA THR A 26 6.21 10.80 -6.90
C THR A 26 6.03 9.29 -6.93
N LYS A 27 5.80 8.65 -5.78
CA LYS A 27 5.57 7.21 -5.69
C LYS A 27 4.30 6.81 -6.44
N ILE A 28 3.16 7.44 -6.13
CA ILE A 28 1.88 7.15 -6.80
C ILE A 28 1.99 7.41 -8.31
N GLY A 29 2.66 8.47 -8.73
CA GLY A 29 2.86 8.77 -10.14
C GLY A 29 3.65 7.70 -10.91
N ARG A 30 4.65 7.11 -10.28
CA ARG A 30 5.42 5.98 -10.85
C ARG A 30 4.57 4.70 -10.92
N GLU A 31 3.85 4.37 -9.85
CA GLU A 31 2.91 3.25 -9.81
C GLU A 31 1.85 3.37 -10.92
N MET A 32 1.26 4.57 -11.11
CA MET A 32 0.33 4.86 -12.20
C MET A 32 0.95 4.67 -13.58
N ALA A 33 2.18 5.14 -13.79
CA ALA A 33 2.88 4.98 -15.06
C ALA A 33 3.10 3.51 -15.41
N VAL A 34 3.42 2.67 -14.44
CA VAL A 34 3.53 1.22 -14.61
C VAL A 34 2.17 0.60 -14.92
N ALA A 35 1.14 0.93 -14.14
CA ALA A 35 -0.22 0.43 -14.38
C ALA A 35 -0.73 0.76 -15.79
N VAL A 36 -0.46 1.97 -16.29
CA VAL A 36 -0.82 2.37 -17.66
C VAL A 36 -0.10 1.51 -18.71
N ARG A 37 1.17 1.20 -18.52
CA ARG A 37 1.94 0.36 -19.45
C ARG A 37 1.48 -1.09 -19.49
N GLU A 38 1.11 -1.63 -18.32
CA GLU A 38 0.67 -3.01 -18.18
C GLU A 38 -0.77 -3.23 -18.66
N GLY A 39 -1.69 -2.33 -18.32
CA GLY A 39 -3.12 -2.49 -18.54
C GLY A 39 -3.79 -1.40 -19.40
N GLY A 40 -3.00 -0.47 -19.96
CA GLY A 40 -3.53 0.63 -20.79
C GLY A 40 -3.99 1.85 -19.99
N PRO A 41 -4.26 2.99 -20.68
CA PRO A 41 -4.55 4.26 -20.05
C PRO A 41 -6.01 4.45 -19.60
N ASP A 42 -6.89 3.50 -19.92
CA ASP A 42 -8.31 3.60 -19.59
C ASP A 42 -8.63 2.98 -18.22
N PRO A 43 -9.03 3.79 -17.21
CA PRO A 43 -9.35 3.28 -15.88
C PRO A 43 -10.56 2.32 -15.84
N MET A 44 -11.42 2.36 -16.85
CA MET A 44 -12.57 1.44 -16.93
C MET A 44 -12.12 0.01 -17.20
N ASN A 45 -11.05 -0.15 -17.97
CA ASN A 45 -10.47 -1.44 -18.35
C ASN A 45 -9.23 -1.81 -17.53
N ASN A 46 -8.73 -0.90 -16.67
CA ASN A 46 -7.54 -1.07 -15.87
C ASN A 46 -7.84 -0.81 -14.39
N GLY A 47 -8.20 -1.88 -13.67
CA GLY A 47 -8.55 -1.82 -12.26
C GLY A 47 -7.43 -1.25 -11.38
N LYS A 48 -6.17 -1.68 -11.61
CA LYS A 48 -4.98 -1.16 -10.90
C LYS A 48 -4.82 0.35 -11.09
N LEU A 49 -5.02 0.86 -12.30
CA LEU A 49 -4.97 2.30 -12.57
C LEU A 49 -6.11 3.04 -11.88
N ARG A 50 -7.32 2.49 -11.87
CA ARG A 50 -8.48 3.07 -11.20
C ARG A 50 -8.23 3.23 -9.70
N ASP A 51 -7.70 2.20 -9.05
CA ASP A 51 -7.40 2.23 -7.61
C ASP A 51 -6.29 3.23 -7.28
N LEU A 52 -5.27 3.32 -8.14
CA LEU A 52 -4.19 4.32 -8.00
C LEU A 52 -4.68 5.75 -8.22
N ILE A 53 -5.66 5.98 -9.11
CA ILE A 53 -6.32 7.28 -9.27
C ILE A 53 -7.08 7.65 -8.01
N ALA A 54 -7.85 6.71 -7.42
CA ALA A 54 -8.54 6.94 -6.16
C ALA A 54 -7.56 7.26 -5.02
N LYS A 55 -6.47 6.50 -4.91
CA LYS A 55 -5.37 6.75 -3.96
C LYS A 55 -4.71 8.11 -4.18
N ALA A 56 -4.49 8.53 -5.43
CA ALA A 56 -3.96 9.84 -5.77
C ALA A 56 -4.89 10.97 -5.30
N LYS A 57 -6.18 10.86 -5.58
CA LYS A 57 -7.21 11.82 -5.15
C LYS A 57 -7.31 11.91 -3.63
N ALA A 58 -7.28 10.79 -2.92
CA ALA A 58 -7.27 10.73 -1.46
C ALA A 58 -6.04 11.42 -0.84
N ASN A 59 -4.91 11.47 -1.57
CA ASN A 59 -3.70 12.19 -1.18
C ASN A 59 -3.64 13.63 -1.74
N ASN A 60 -4.75 14.15 -2.26
CA ASN A 60 -4.86 15.49 -2.84
C ASN A 60 -3.91 15.77 -4.02
N VAL A 61 -3.63 14.76 -4.84
CA VAL A 61 -2.92 14.96 -6.12
C VAL A 61 -3.86 15.68 -7.09
N PRO A 62 -3.46 16.83 -7.69
CA PRO A 62 -4.30 17.54 -8.64
C PRO A 62 -4.66 16.68 -9.85
N ASN A 63 -5.90 16.79 -10.35
CA ASN A 63 -6.37 16.02 -11.50
C ASN A 63 -5.49 16.25 -12.75
N ASP A 64 -5.04 17.47 -13.00
CA ASP A 64 -4.15 17.80 -14.13
C ASP A 64 -2.83 17.01 -14.06
N ASN A 65 -2.32 16.74 -12.85
CA ASN A 65 -1.12 15.91 -12.68
C ASN A 65 -1.40 14.44 -12.95
N ILE A 66 -2.56 13.93 -12.53
CA ILE A 66 -3.02 12.57 -12.82
C ILE A 66 -3.12 12.36 -14.33
N ASP A 67 -3.84 13.25 -15.02
CA ASP A 67 -4.03 13.19 -16.48
C ASP A 67 -2.70 13.29 -17.24
N ARG A 68 -1.79 14.17 -16.78
CA ARG A 68 -0.46 14.32 -17.38
C ARG A 68 0.38 13.06 -17.24
N ILE A 69 0.31 12.38 -16.08
CA ILE A 69 1.04 11.12 -15.85
C ILE A 69 0.49 10.04 -16.77
N ILE A 70 -0.83 9.89 -16.85
CA ILE A 70 -1.49 8.90 -17.71
C ILE A 70 -1.12 9.14 -19.19
N LYS A 71 -1.26 10.37 -19.68
CA LYS A 71 -0.90 10.74 -21.05
C LYS A 71 0.56 10.50 -21.39
N LYS A 72 1.46 10.86 -20.44
CA LYS A 72 2.90 10.64 -20.61
C LYS A 72 3.23 9.15 -20.67
N ALA A 73 2.62 8.34 -19.80
CA ALA A 73 2.88 6.90 -19.74
C ALA A 73 2.28 6.13 -20.91
N ALA A 74 1.18 6.62 -21.50
CA ALA A 74 0.55 6.06 -22.70
C ALA A 74 1.31 6.41 -24.00
N GLY A 75 2.15 7.47 -23.99
CA GLY A 75 2.98 7.83 -25.11
C GLY A 75 4.33 7.10 -25.08
N GLU A 76 4.90 6.80 -26.26
CA GLU A 76 6.15 6.05 -26.41
C GLU A 76 7.42 6.75 -25.84
N GLY A 77 7.27 7.89 -25.16
CA GLY A 77 8.36 8.79 -24.78
C GLY A 77 9.08 8.49 -23.46
N ASP A 78 8.56 7.63 -22.60
CA ASP A 78 9.21 7.36 -21.31
C ASP A 78 10.04 6.07 -21.35
N LYS A 79 11.37 6.26 -21.50
CA LYS A 79 12.34 5.15 -21.58
C LYS A 79 12.63 4.48 -20.24
N ASN A 80 12.11 4.99 -19.13
CA ASN A 80 12.35 4.42 -17.80
C ASN A 80 11.47 3.19 -17.57
N THR A 81 12.06 2.03 -17.72
CA THR A 81 11.39 0.76 -17.38
C THR A 81 11.50 0.53 -15.87
N TYR A 82 10.46 0.86 -15.13
CA TYR A 82 10.36 0.50 -13.72
C TYR A 82 9.95 -0.96 -13.57
N VAL A 83 10.53 -1.62 -12.57
CA VAL A 83 10.20 -3.00 -12.19
C VAL A 83 9.90 -3.07 -10.70
N ASP A 84 8.91 -3.86 -10.35
CA ASP A 84 8.62 -4.18 -8.96
C ASP A 84 9.66 -5.18 -8.44
N MET A 85 10.16 -4.90 -7.24
CA MET A 85 11.13 -5.73 -6.55
C MET A 85 10.74 -5.85 -5.09
N VAL A 86 10.87 -7.06 -4.55
CA VAL A 86 10.70 -7.32 -3.13
C VAL A 86 12.06 -7.66 -2.53
N TYR A 87 12.38 -7.01 -1.43
CA TYR A 87 13.57 -7.26 -0.63
C TYR A 87 13.16 -7.67 0.77
N GLU A 88 13.91 -8.58 1.34
CA GLU A 88 13.62 -9.16 2.64
C GLU A 88 14.84 -9.06 3.55
N GLY A 89 14.61 -8.92 4.84
CA GLY A 89 15.70 -8.84 5.80
C GLY A 89 15.22 -8.73 7.23
N TYR A 90 16.17 -8.61 8.11
CA TYR A 90 15.94 -8.41 9.53
C TYR A 90 16.42 -7.03 9.94
N GLY A 91 15.56 -6.27 10.60
CA GLY A 91 15.90 -5.03 11.29
C GLY A 91 16.55 -5.28 12.64
N PRO A 92 16.84 -4.20 13.41
CA PRO A 92 17.36 -4.32 14.77
C PRO A 92 16.49 -5.26 15.62
N SER A 93 17.13 -6.01 16.52
CA SER A 93 16.46 -6.97 17.42
C SER A 93 15.72 -8.11 16.69
N GLY A 94 16.07 -8.40 15.45
CA GLY A 94 15.49 -9.52 14.69
C GLY A 94 14.08 -9.27 14.16
N VAL A 95 13.67 -8.02 14.02
CA VAL A 95 12.37 -7.69 13.43
C VAL A 95 12.38 -8.02 11.94
N ALA A 96 11.45 -8.86 11.49
CA ALA A 96 11.28 -9.20 10.08
C ALA A 96 10.80 -7.97 9.29
N VAL A 97 11.40 -7.71 8.13
CA VAL A 97 11.11 -6.56 7.28
C VAL A 97 11.00 -7.00 5.83
N ILE A 98 9.87 -6.68 5.19
CA ILE A 98 9.68 -6.76 3.75
C ILE A 98 9.71 -5.33 3.19
N VAL A 99 10.45 -5.11 2.11
CA VAL A 99 10.53 -3.84 1.38
C VAL A 99 10.08 -4.05 -0.05
N GLU A 100 8.93 -3.53 -0.40
CA GLU A 100 8.47 -3.43 -1.78
C GLU A 100 9.04 -2.16 -2.42
N ALA A 101 9.67 -2.30 -3.56
CA ALA A 101 10.33 -1.20 -4.26
C ALA A 101 10.00 -1.22 -5.75
N LEU A 102 9.61 -0.06 -6.27
CA LEU A 102 9.49 0.20 -7.70
C LEU A 102 10.74 0.93 -8.18
N THR A 103 11.55 0.29 -9.00
CA THR A 103 12.87 0.80 -9.38
C THR A 103 13.16 0.70 -10.88
N ASP A 104 13.91 1.65 -11.39
CA ASP A 104 14.53 1.64 -12.71
C ASP A 104 15.94 1.02 -12.71
N ASN A 105 16.50 0.75 -11.51
CA ASN A 105 17.85 0.17 -11.37
C ASN A 105 17.94 -0.74 -10.14
N LYS A 106 17.80 -2.05 -10.39
CA LYS A 106 17.83 -3.10 -9.35
C LYS A 106 19.11 -3.08 -8.53
N ASN A 107 20.27 -2.89 -9.18
CA ASN A 107 21.56 -2.94 -8.49
C ASN A 107 21.77 -1.75 -7.55
N ARG A 108 21.38 -0.55 -7.98
CA ARG A 108 21.42 0.66 -7.14
C ARG A 108 20.51 0.46 -5.92
N THR A 109 19.26 0.04 -6.12
CA THR A 109 18.30 -0.15 -5.03
C THR A 109 18.76 -1.22 -4.05
N ALA A 110 19.29 -2.34 -4.53
CA ALA A 110 19.82 -3.38 -3.65
C ALA A 110 21.02 -2.89 -2.82
N GLY A 111 21.92 -2.08 -3.44
CA GLY A 111 23.05 -1.47 -2.75
C GLY A 111 22.61 -0.47 -1.68
N ASP A 112 21.68 0.40 -2.00
CA ASP A 112 21.14 1.39 -1.08
C ASP A 112 20.43 0.71 0.11
N LEU A 113 19.59 -0.30 -0.16
CA LEU A 113 18.89 -1.04 0.90
C LEU A 113 19.88 -1.77 1.82
N ARG A 114 20.89 -2.45 1.26
CA ARG A 114 21.92 -3.11 2.08
C ARG A 114 22.62 -2.11 2.99
N HIS A 115 23.00 -0.95 2.45
CA HIS A 115 23.61 0.11 3.24
C HIS A 115 22.71 0.59 4.39
N TYR A 116 21.40 0.78 4.13
CA TYR A 116 20.48 1.23 5.17
C TYR A 116 20.20 0.17 6.23
N PHE A 117 20.06 -1.11 5.84
CA PHE A 117 19.92 -2.19 6.80
C PHE A 117 21.15 -2.27 7.72
N ASP A 118 22.35 -2.28 7.15
CA ASP A 118 23.62 -2.34 7.91
C ASP A 118 23.75 -1.12 8.83
N LYS A 119 23.49 0.08 8.33
CA LYS A 119 23.55 1.33 9.10
C LYS A 119 22.59 1.35 10.28
N CYS A 120 21.43 0.71 10.17
CA CYS A 120 20.44 0.62 11.23
C CYS A 120 20.62 -0.60 12.14
N GLY A 121 21.69 -1.37 12.00
CA GLY A 121 21.95 -2.56 12.81
C GLY A 121 21.07 -3.76 12.42
N GLY A 122 20.58 -3.79 11.20
CA GLY A 122 19.88 -4.91 10.59
C GLY A 122 20.74 -5.65 9.57
N ASN A 123 20.12 -6.53 8.79
CA ASN A 123 20.75 -7.28 7.73
C ASN A 123 19.77 -7.53 6.58
N LEU A 124 20.16 -7.16 5.35
CA LEU A 124 19.41 -7.52 4.16
C LEU A 124 19.68 -8.99 3.82
N GLY A 125 18.63 -9.80 3.83
CA GLY A 125 18.70 -11.24 3.59
C GLY A 125 18.49 -11.63 2.13
N GLN A 126 18.32 -12.93 1.91
CA GLN A 126 17.91 -13.48 0.63
C GLN A 126 16.38 -13.51 0.53
N THR A 127 15.86 -13.55 -0.70
CA THR A 127 14.43 -13.73 -0.95
C THR A 127 13.91 -14.98 -0.25
N GLY A 128 12.80 -14.89 0.44
CA GLY A 128 12.19 -15.97 1.22
C GLY A 128 12.66 -16.06 2.68
N CYS A 129 13.57 -15.17 3.13
CA CYS A 129 14.10 -15.27 4.48
C CYS A 129 13.12 -14.81 5.57
N VAL A 130 12.12 -13.99 5.24
CA VAL A 130 11.10 -13.52 6.18
C VAL A 130 9.68 -13.59 5.64
N SER A 131 9.47 -13.77 4.34
CA SER A 131 8.14 -13.76 3.71
C SER A 131 7.19 -14.81 4.30
N PHE A 132 7.71 -15.94 4.78
CA PHE A 132 6.91 -16.97 5.48
C PHE A 132 6.28 -16.50 6.81
N LEU A 133 6.70 -15.36 7.35
CA LEU A 133 6.14 -14.74 8.54
C LEU A 133 4.97 -13.79 8.24
N PHE A 134 4.70 -13.53 6.95
CA PHE A 134 3.70 -12.57 6.51
C PHE A 134 2.62 -13.28 5.70
N ASN A 135 1.38 -12.85 5.90
CA ASN A 135 0.26 -13.24 5.06
C ASN A 135 -0.29 -11.98 4.41
N ASP A 136 -0.51 -12.05 3.11
CA ASP A 136 -1.21 -10.98 2.39
C ASP A 136 -2.69 -11.01 2.77
N LYS A 137 -3.19 -9.88 3.28
CA LYS A 137 -4.60 -9.71 3.63
C LYS A 137 -5.11 -8.35 3.18
N GLY A 138 -6.35 -8.30 2.73
CA GLY A 138 -7.10 -7.07 2.63
C GLY A 138 -7.48 -6.60 4.03
N VAL A 139 -7.42 -5.27 4.26
CA VAL A 139 -7.83 -4.70 5.54
C VAL A 139 -8.76 -3.53 5.29
N ILE A 140 -9.97 -3.61 5.86
CA ILE A 140 -10.94 -2.53 5.88
C ILE A 140 -10.89 -1.90 7.27
N VAL A 141 -10.78 -0.58 7.32
CA VAL A 141 -10.77 0.18 8.57
C VAL A 141 -11.95 1.13 8.59
N ILE A 142 -12.84 0.95 9.55
CA ILE A 142 -14.04 1.76 9.74
C ILE A 142 -13.84 2.65 10.97
N ASP A 143 -14.06 3.95 10.80
CA ASP A 143 -14.10 4.90 11.91
C ASP A 143 -15.46 4.76 12.63
N ASN A 144 -15.42 4.43 13.89
CA ASN A 144 -16.59 4.24 14.75
C ASN A 144 -16.48 5.08 16.04
N GLU A 145 -15.77 6.24 16.00
CA GLU A 145 -15.69 7.16 17.14
C GLU A 145 -17.07 7.60 17.60
N ASP A 146 -18.04 7.68 16.69
CA ASP A 146 -19.43 8.07 16.96
C ASP A 146 -20.26 6.90 17.57
N GLY A 147 -19.72 5.70 17.68
CA GLY A 147 -20.42 4.51 18.18
C GLY A 147 -21.62 4.11 17.32
N LYS A 148 -21.57 4.38 16.02
CA LYS A 148 -22.66 4.15 15.07
C LYS A 148 -22.93 2.65 14.85
N TYR A 149 -21.88 1.86 14.87
CA TYR A 149 -21.95 0.42 14.64
C TYR A 149 -21.71 -0.33 15.96
N THR A 150 -22.50 -1.37 16.21
CA THR A 150 -22.30 -2.28 17.33
C THR A 150 -21.47 -3.48 16.90
N GLU A 151 -20.83 -4.15 17.86
CA GLU A 151 -20.04 -5.36 17.61
C GLU A 151 -20.87 -6.47 16.97
N ASP A 152 -22.11 -6.67 17.45
CA ASP A 152 -23.03 -7.67 16.91
C ASP A 152 -23.39 -7.41 15.45
N GLN A 153 -23.64 -6.13 15.07
CA GLN A 153 -23.92 -5.76 13.67
C GLN A 153 -22.71 -6.02 12.76
N ILE A 154 -21.52 -5.62 13.20
CA ILE A 154 -20.29 -5.86 12.43
C ILE A 154 -20.01 -7.34 12.28
N MET A 155 -20.26 -8.14 13.32
CA MET A 155 -20.09 -9.59 13.24
C MET A 155 -21.03 -10.21 12.19
N GLU A 156 -22.31 -9.80 12.19
CA GLU A 156 -23.30 -10.29 11.22
C GLU A 156 -22.91 -9.88 9.79
N ASP A 157 -22.60 -8.60 9.58
CA ASP A 157 -22.18 -8.06 8.28
C ASP A 157 -20.90 -8.75 7.77
N CYS A 158 -19.91 -8.97 8.62
CA CYS A 158 -18.65 -9.66 8.28
C CYS A 158 -18.90 -11.12 7.87
N MET A 159 -19.79 -11.82 8.57
CA MET A 159 -20.15 -13.21 8.23
C MET A 159 -20.88 -13.27 6.88
N GLU A 160 -21.79 -12.34 6.61
CA GLU A 160 -22.53 -12.29 5.34
C GLU A 160 -21.61 -11.92 4.17
N ALA A 161 -20.71 -10.95 4.39
CA ALA A 161 -19.76 -10.48 3.37
C ALA A 161 -18.58 -11.45 3.12
N GLY A 162 -18.36 -12.43 3.99
CA GLY A 162 -17.24 -13.38 3.85
C GLY A 162 -15.90 -12.84 4.33
N ALA A 163 -15.90 -11.93 5.30
CA ALA A 163 -14.68 -11.49 5.97
C ALA A 163 -14.01 -12.66 6.73
N GLU A 164 -12.68 -12.62 6.83
CA GLU A 164 -11.92 -13.68 7.53
C GLU A 164 -11.93 -13.47 9.05
N ASP A 165 -11.82 -12.20 9.48
CA ASP A 165 -11.74 -11.83 10.89
C ASP A 165 -12.07 -10.35 11.08
N PHE A 166 -12.44 -9.94 12.31
CA PHE A 166 -12.58 -8.54 12.64
C PHE A 166 -12.12 -8.25 14.07
N GLU A 167 -11.61 -7.03 14.28
CA GLU A 167 -11.29 -6.48 15.60
C GLU A 167 -12.18 -5.25 15.86
N PHE A 168 -12.99 -5.32 16.92
CA PHE A 168 -13.80 -4.20 17.39
C PHE A 168 -13.07 -3.49 18.53
N GLY A 169 -12.56 -2.28 18.25
CA GLY A 169 -11.80 -1.48 19.19
C GLY A 169 -12.51 -0.17 19.57
N ASP A 170 -11.90 0.57 20.51
CA ASP A 170 -12.38 1.88 20.91
C ASP A 170 -12.35 2.89 19.74
N GLY A 171 -13.51 3.08 19.12
CA GLY A 171 -13.69 4.05 18.02
C GLY A 171 -13.18 3.59 16.66
N VAL A 172 -12.67 2.37 16.52
CA VAL A 172 -12.17 1.83 15.25
C VAL A 172 -12.51 0.36 15.13
N ILE A 173 -12.97 -0.03 13.95
CA ILE A 173 -13.22 -1.42 13.59
C ILE A 173 -12.23 -1.78 12.47
N GLU A 174 -11.47 -2.86 12.63
CA GLU A 174 -10.56 -3.39 11.62
C GLU A 174 -11.10 -4.74 11.14
N ILE A 175 -11.38 -4.87 9.84
CA ILE A 175 -11.88 -6.10 9.23
C ILE A 175 -10.79 -6.65 8.33
N SER A 176 -10.45 -7.92 8.52
CA SER A 176 -9.52 -8.67 7.68
C SER A 176 -10.27 -9.50 6.66
N ALA A 177 -9.84 -9.44 5.42
CA ALA A 177 -10.41 -10.20 4.31
C ALA A 177 -9.30 -10.74 3.40
N THR A 178 -9.67 -11.54 2.41
CA THR A 178 -8.77 -12.04 1.39
C THR A 178 -7.98 -10.93 0.71
N SER A 179 -6.79 -11.23 0.24
CA SER A 179 -5.98 -10.33 -0.57
C SER A 179 -6.39 -10.30 -2.04
N ASP A 180 -7.26 -11.21 -2.50
CA ASP A 180 -7.79 -11.20 -3.87
C ASP A 180 -8.63 -9.93 -4.09
N PRO A 181 -8.27 -9.06 -5.07
CA PRO A 181 -8.95 -7.79 -5.26
C PRO A 181 -10.43 -7.91 -5.63
N ASN A 182 -10.86 -9.01 -6.22
CA ASN A 182 -12.26 -9.21 -6.61
C ASN A 182 -13.10 -9.66 -5.42
N GLU A 183 -12.60 -10.61 -4.65
CA GLU A 183 -13.24 -11.09 -3.42
C GLU A 183 -13.22 -10.00 -2.34
N PHE A 184 -12.10 -9.29 -2.17
CA PHE A 184 -11.97 -8.18 -1.22
C PHE A 184 -12.98 -7.05 -1.46
N ARG A 185 -13.40 -6.82 -2.71
CA ARG A 185 -14.42 -5.80 -3.03
C ARG A 185 -15.84 -6.26 -2.74
N ALA A 186 -16.04 -7.54 -2.55
CA ALA A 186 -17.35 -8.10 -2.19
C ALA A 186 -17.61 -7.98 -0.67
N VAL A 187 -16.55 -7.91 0.13
CA VAL A 187 -16.56 -7.61 1.55
C VAL A 187 -16.70 -6.11 1.79
#